data_7680ee1a9ebbf4d1f6e01ff33fc7367a
#
_entry.id   7680ee1a9ebbf4d1f6e01ff33fc7367a
#
_cell.length_a   1.000
_cell.length_b   1.000
_cell.length_c   1.000
_cell.angle_alpha   90.00
_cell.angle_beta   90.00
_cell.angle_gamma   90.00
#
_symmetry.space_group_name_H-M   'P 1'
#
loop_
_entity.id
_entity.type
_entity.pdbx_description
1 polymer ?
#
loop_
_entity_poly.entity_id
_entity_poly.type
_entity_poly.pdbx_seq_one_letter_code
_entity_poly.pdbx_strand_id
1 'polypeptide(L)'
;MPIKYLGAKNEDYPRKNWSSVILWNCRSQANRILTPEYVMNSKGSHLHRFEWLQDERIGALPIEWNWLPDELGTNPNAKLLHYTLGAPSFKEFSNTEMAEDWHHEKDLTTFCAQLGSK
;
A
#
# COMPACT_ATOMS: atom_id res chain seq x y z
N MET A 1 0.52 -12.10 -10.52
CA MET A 1 1.97 -12.18 -10.71
C MET A 1 2.59 -13.06 -9.64
N PRO A 2 3.34 -14.08 -10.04
CA PRO A 2 3.92 -15.02 -9.09
C PRO A 2 5.14 -14.49 -8.32
N ILE A 3 5.77 -13.40 -8.78
CA ILE A 3 7.01 -12.87 -8.21
C ILE A 3 6.91 -11.36 -8.03
N LYS A 4 7.39 -10.85 -6.91
CA LYS A 4 7.53 -9.44 -6.59
C LYS A 4 8.83 -9.18 -5.82
N TYR A 5 9.22 -7.91 -5.69
CA TYR A 5 10.38 -7.48 -4.88
C TYR A 5 11.62 -8.34 -5.06
N LEU A 6 12.25 -8.22 -6.23
CA LEU A 6 13.54 -8.88 -6.51
C LEU A 6 13.48 -10.41 -6.33
N GLY A 7 12.38 -11.05 -6.71
CA GLY A 7 12.24 -12.49 -6.72
C GLY A 7 11.42 -13.09 -5.58
N ALA A 8 10.95 -12.30 -4.64
CA ALA A 8 10.04 -12.81 -3.62
C ALA A 8 8.72 -13.28 -4.23
N LYS A 9 8.18 -14.38 -3.72
CA LYS A 9 6.88 -14.89 -4.19
C LYS A 9 5.76 -13.90 -3.93
N ASN A 10 4.87 -13.79 -4.90
CA ASN A 10 3.65 -13.02 -4.81
C ASN A 10 2.47 -13.92 -5.16
N GLU A 11 1.53 -14.05 -4.25
CA GLU A 11 0.33 -14.86 -4.45
C GLU A 11 -0.83 -13.99 -4.89
N ASP A 12 -1.59 -14.46 -5.89
CA ASP A 12 -2.88 -13.87 -6.24
C ASP A 12 -3.95 -14.44 -5.31
N TYR A 13 -4.68 -13.56 -4.63
CA TYR A 13 -5.72 -13.94 -3.70
C TYR A 13 -6.82 -12.86 -3.63
N PRO A 14 -8.04 -13.22 -3.20
CA PRO A 14 -9.09 -12.23 -2.95
C PRO A 14 -8.63 -11.14 -1.99
N ARG A 15 -9.08 -9.92 -2.20
CA ARG A 15 -8.74 -8.74 -1.39
C ARG A 15 -7.25 -8.39 -1.44
N LYS A 16 -6.56 -8.77 -2.53
CA LYS A 16 -5.15 -8.42 -2.75
C LYS A 16 -4.98 -6.91 -2.83
N ASN A 17 -3.96 -6.38 -2.16
CA ASN A 17 -3.62 -4.96 -2.07
C ASN A 17 -4.66 -4.09 -1.34
N TRP A 18 -5.74 -4.64 -0.84
CA TRP A 18 -6.76 -3.87 -0.12
C TRP A 18 -6.23 -3.27 1.17
N SER A 19 -5.31 -3.94 1.86
CA SER A 19 -4.70 -3.46 3.10
C SER A 19 -3.62 -2.41 2.92
N SER A 20 -3.31 -2.01 1.69
CA SER A 20 -2.30 -0.97 1.42
C SER A 20 -2.77 0.41 1.85
N VAL A 21 -4.06 0.68 1.73
CA VAL A 21 -4.71 1.91 2.17
C VAL A 21 -6.02 1.56 2.85
N ILE A 22 -6.18 1.95 4.09
CA ILE A 22 -7.35 1.60 4.89
C ILE A 22 -7.93 2.85 5.55
N LEU A 23 -9.23 3.08 5.33
CA LEU A 23 -9.99 4.03 6.10
C LEU A 23 -10.82 3.26 7.14
N TRP A 24 -10.47 3.41 8.42
CA TRP A 24 -11.07 2.66 9.50
C TRP A 24 -12.36 3.29 10.01
N ASN A 25 -13.43 2.50 10.09
CA ASN A 25 -14.60 2.89 10.88
C ASN A 25 -14.36 2.52 12.35
N CYS A 26 -13.89 3.48 13.13
CA CYS A 26 -13.55 3.28 14.54
C CYS A 26 -14.78 3.02 15.43
N ARG A 27 -15.99 3.23 14.91
CA ARG A 27 -17.23 2.89 15.63
C ARG A 27 -17.68 1.46 15.40
N SER A 28 -17.13 0.79 14.40
CA SER A 28 -17.50 -0.60 14.11
C SER A 28 -17.03 -1.53 15.20
N GLN A 29 -17.97 -2.25 15.82
CA GLN A 29 -17.64 -3.23 16.85
C GLN A 29 -16.86 -4.42 16.29
N ALA A 30 -17.05 -4.75 15.01
CA ALA A 30 -16.34 -5.84 14.36
C ALA A 30 -14.81 -5.64 14.39
N ASN A 31 -14.33 -4.38 14.39
CA ASN A 31 -12.91 -4.07 14.43
C ASN A 31 -12.31 -4.11 15.84
N ARG A 32 -13.11 -4.23 16.88
CA ARG A 32 -12.62 -4.29 18.26
C ARG A 32 -11.87 -5.57 18.60
N ILE A 33 -12.00 -6.60 17.77
CA ILE A 33 -11.21 -7.82 17.89
C ILE A 33 -9.71 -7.57 17.66
N LEU A 34 -9.36 -6.51 16.97
CA LEU A 34 -7.97 -6.17 16.60
C LEU A 34 -7.21 -5.59 17.81
N THR A 35 -7.07 -6.37 18.84
CA THR A 35 -6.17 -6.06 19.96
C THR A 35 -4.71 -6.35 19.56
N PRO A 36 -3.72 -5.75 20.24
CA PRO A 36 -2.31 -6.10 19.99
C PRO A 36 -2.04 -7.60 20.08
N GLU A 37 -2.63 -8.27 21.04
CA GLU A 37 -2.51 -9.72 21.22
C GLU A 37 -3.08 -10.48 20.03
N TYR A 38 -4.29 -10.13 19.58
CA TYR A 38 -4.90 -10.75 18.41
C TYR A 38 -4.04 -10.59 17.17
N VAL A 39 -3.53 -9.37 16.93
CA VAL A 39 -2.67 -9.08 15.77
C VAL A 39 -1.37 -9.87 15.83
N MET A 40 -0.72 -9.92 16.97
CA MET A 40 0.53 -10.66 17.15
C MET A 40 0.38 -12.17 16.92
N ASN A 41 -0.77 -12.74 17.24
CA ASN A 41 -1.06 -14.16 17.09
C ASN A 41 -1.73 -14.52 15.75
N SER A 42 -2.04 -13.54 14.91
CA SER A 42 -2.67 -13.76 13.62
C SER A 42 -1.64 -13.93 12.51
N LYS A 43 -2.00 -14.73 11.50
CA LYS A 43 -1.19 -14.81 10.27
C LYS A 43 -1.29 -13.52 9.47
N GLY A 44 -0.22 -13.12 8.79
CA GLY A 44 -0.23 -11.96 7.91
C GLY A 44 -1.33 -12.01 6.86
N SER A 45 -1.55 -13.16 6.24
CA SER A 45 -2.64 -13.34 5.27
C SER A 45 -4.02 -13.09 5.86
N HIS A 46 -4.26 -13.49 7.09
CA HIS A 46 -5.52 -13.23 7.80
C HIS A 46 -5.76 -11.72 7.97
N LEU A 47 -4.72 -10.99 8.38
CA LEU A 47 -4.80 -9.55 8.61
C LEU A 47 -4.93 -8.78 7.28
N HIS A 48 -4.12 -9.09 6.28
CA HIS A 48 -4.11 -8.40 5.00
C HIS A 48 -5.37 -8.63 4.17
N ARG A 49 -6.07 -9.75 4.38
CA ARG A 49 -7.32 -10.07 3.70
C ARG A 49 -8.56 -9.63 4.48
N PHE A 50 -8.40 -8.99 5.63
CA PHE A 50 -9.51 -8.62 6.50
C PHE A 50 -10.43 -9.81 6.83
N GLU A 51 -9.85 -10.97 7.14
CA GLU A 51 -10.62 -12.21 7.31
C GLU A 51 -11.56 -12.21 8.54
N TRP A 52 -11.39 -11.25 9.46
CA TRP A 52 -12.34 -11.03 10.55
C TRP A 52 -13.61 -10.28 10.11
N LEU A 53 -13.67 -9.78 8.86
CA LEU A 53 -14.79 -9.02 8.33
C LEU A 53 -15.49 -9.76 7.19
N GLN A 54 -16.82 -9.71 7.20
CA GLN A 54 -17.64 -10.11 6.04
C GLN A 54 -17.53 -9.07 4.94
N ASP A 55 -17.75 -9.47 3.68
CA ASP A 55 -17.62 -8.58 2.52
C ASP A 55 -18.51 -7.33 2.64
N GLU A 56 -19.70 -7.47 3.22
CA GLU A 56 -20.66 -6.37 3.41
C GLU A 56 -20.13 -5.28 4.37
N ARG A 57 -19.12 -5.58 5.14
CA ARG A 57 -18.48 -4.65 6.08
C ARG A 57 -17.31 -3.88 5.48
N ILE A 58 -16.95 -4.17 4.24
CA ILE A 58 -15.82 -3.58 3.56
C ILE A 58 -16.34 -2.73 2.40
N GLY A 59 -16.16 -1.41 2.51
CA GLY A 59 -16.45 -0.48 1.43
C GLY A 59 -15.23 -0.26 0.53
N ALA A 60 -15.45 0.38 -0.60
CA ALA A 60 -14.38 0.71 -1.55
C ALA A 60 -14.02 2.19 -1.47
N LEU A 61 -12.72 2.49 -1.48
CA LEU A 61 -12.21 3.83 -1.74
C LEU A 61 -12.07 4.03 -3.27
N PRO A 62 -12.15 5.28 -3.76
CA PRO A 62 -11.80 5.55 -5.15
C PRO A 62 -10.40 5.02 -5.46
N ILE A 63 -10.23 4.44 -6.65
CA ILE A 63 -8.99 3.77 -7.05
C ILE A 63 -7.78 4.70 -7.04
N GLU A 64 -7.98 6.00 -7.22
CA GLU A 64 -6.92 7.02 -7.20
C GLU A 64 -6.18 7.07 -5.85
N TRP A 65 -6.80 6.58 -4.78
CA TRP A 65 -6.19 6.52 -3.45
C TRP A 65 -5.30 5.29 -3.23
N ASN A 66 -5.25 4.38 -4.19
CA ASN A 66 -4.34 3.23 -4.17
C ASN A 66 -4.01 2.86 -5.62
N TRP A 67 -3.40 3.82 -6.32
CA TRP A 67 -3.04 3.65 -7.72
C TRP A 67 -1.77 2.84 -7.85
N LEU A 68 -1.80 1.81 -8.68
CA LEU A 68 -0.71 0.88 -8.89
C LEU A 68 -0.08 1.14 -10.27
N PRO A 69 0.93 2.02 -10.39
CA PRO A 69 1.47 2.42 -11.69
C PRO A 69 2.02 1.25 -12.50
N ASP A 70 2.64 0.28 -11.83
CA ASP A 70 3.25 -0.87 -12.50
C ASP A 70 2.22 -1.80 -13.16
N GLU A 71 0.98 -1.76 -12.70
CA GLU A 71 -0.10 -2.60 -13.22
C GLU A 71 -1.09 -1.83 -14.08
N LEU A 72 -1.32 -0.56 -13.76
CA LEU A 72 -2.39 0.25 -14.34
C LEU A 72 -1.88 1.39 -15.23
N GLY A 73 -0.57 1.69 -15.21
CA GLY A 73 0.03 2.75 -16.00
C GLY A 73 -0.01 4.12 -15.32
N THR A 74 0.22 5.17 -16.11
CA THR A 74 0.26 6.54 -15.62
C THR A 74 -1.14 7.10 -15.42
N ASN A 75 -1.37 7.76 -14.28
CA ASN A 75 -2.60 8.48 -13.98
C ASN A 75 -2.27 9.81 -13.29
N PRO A 76 -2.43 10.96 -13.96
CA PRO A 76 -2.16 12.26 -13.36
C PRO A 76 -3.10 12.65 -12.23
N ASN A 77 -4.25 11.95 -12.11
CA ASN A 77 -5.21 12.17 -11.04
C ASN A 77 -5.00 11.25 -9.82
N ALA A 78 -3.98 10.39 -9.85
CA ALA A 78 -3.66 9.54 -8.72
C ALA A 78 -3.35 10.38 -7.48
N LYS A 79 -3.85 9.93 -6.32
CA LYS A 79 -3.67 10.61 -5.03
C LYS A 79 -2.70 9.87 -4.13
N LEU A 80 -2.53 8.59 -4.33
CA LEU A 80 -1.54 7.77 -3.65
C LEU A 80 -1.00 6.74 -4.63
N LEU A 81 0.33 6.69 -4.77
CA LEU A 81 1.01 5.75 -5.65
C LEU A 81 1.55 4.57 -4.84
N HIS A 82 1.18 3.37 -5.27
CA HIS A 82 1.62 2.13 -4.66
C HIS A 82 2.44 1.31 -5.66
N TYR A 83 3.76 1.28 -5.48
CA TYR A 83 4.70 0.60 -6.36
C TYR A 83 4.78 -0.89 -5.98
N THR A 84 3.93 -1.72 -6.58
CA THR A 84 3.73 -3.12 -6.18
C THR A 84 4.88 -4.05 -6.58
N LEU A 85 5.65 -3.71 -7.62
CA LEU A 85 6.79 -4.51 -8.06
C LEU A 85 8.08 -4.16 -7.31
N GLY A 86 8.28 -2.90 -7.02
CA GLY A 86 9.42 -2.38 -6.30
C GLY A 86 9.45 -0.88 -6.34
N ALA A 87 9.87 -0.26 -5.25
CA ALA A 87 9.93 1.19 -5.14
C ALA A 87 11.08 1.76 -6.00
N PRO A 88 10.93 2.99 -6.54
CA PRO A 88 11.97 3.65 -7.32
C PRO A 88 13.29 3.90 -6.60
N SER A 89 13.34 3.68 -5.28
CA SER A 89 14.59 3.67 -4.50
C SER A 89 15.53 2.54 -4.89
N PHE A 90 14.99 1.44 -5.41
CA PHE A 90 15.81 0.34 -5.94
C PHE A 90 16.28 0.68 -7.35
N LYS A 91 17.55 0.37 -7.65
CA LYS A 91 18.16 0.66 -8.94
C LYS A 91 17.35 0.08 -10.11
N GLU A 92 16.84 -1.12 -9.96
CA GLU A 92 16.08 -1.84 -10.97
C GLU A 92 14.73 -1.18 -11.29
N PHE A 93 14.20 -0.37 -10.38
CA PHE A 93 12.90 0.29 -10.51
C PHE A 93 12.99 1.82 -10.54
N SER A 94 14.21 2.38 -10.68
CA SER A 94 14.42 3.83 -10.63
C SER A 94 13.72 4.59 -11.76
N ASN A 95 13.38 3.93 -12.86
CA ASN A 95 12.67 4.49 -14.03
C ASN A 95 11.34 3.78 -14.30
N THR A 96 10.76 3.12 -13.30
CA THR A 96 9.45 2.48 -13.46
C THR A 96 8.35 3.53 -13.70
N GLU A 97 7.16 3.07 -14.05
CA GLU A 97 6.02 3.95 -14.34
C GLU A 97 5.76 4.90 -13.17
N MET A 98 5.62 6.21 -13.47
CA MET A 98 5.43 7.28 -12.48
C MET A 98 6.57 7.40 -11.43
N ALA A 99 7.78 6.90 -11.73
CA ALA A 99 8.93 7.00 -10.82
C ALA A 99 9.34 8.44 -10.53
N GLU A 100 9.10 9.37 -11.47
CA GLU A 100 9.42 10.78 -11.29
C GLU A 100 8.69 11.40 -10.09
N ASP A 101 7.45 11.01 -9.85
CA ASP A 101 6.68 11.47 -8.70
C ASP A 101 7.36 11.04 -7.39
N TRP A 102 7.84 9.80 -7.31
CA TRP A 102 8.56 9.31 -6.15
C TRP A 102 9.87 10.07 -5.90
N HIS A 103 10.65 10.29 -6.96
CA HIS A 103 11.92 11.03 -6.85
C HIS A 103 11.69 12.48 -6.43
N HIS A 104 10.65 13.11 -6.96
CA HIS A 104 10.27 14.47 -6.58
C HIS A 104 9.92 14.57 -5.10
N GLU A 105 9.09 13.69 -4.59
CA GLU A 105 8.71 13.66 -3.16
C GLU A 105 9.90 13.37 -2.26
N LYS A 106 10.79 12.49 -2.67
CA LYS A 106 12.05 12.23 -1.97
C LYS A 106 12.89 13.48 -1.85
N ASP A 107 13.06 14.22 -2.95
CA ASP A 107 13.87 15.44 -2.98
C ASP A 107 13.26 16.53 -2.09
N LEU A 108 11.95 16.71 -2.12
CA LEU A 108 11.24 17.62 -1.22
C LEU A 108 11.44 17.24 0.25
N THR A 109 11.34 15.97 0.56
CA THR A 109 11.52 15.47 1.93
C THR A 109 12.95 15.72 2.44
N THR A 110 13.94 15.46 1.61
CA THR A 110 15.34 15.73 1.91
C THR A 110 15.60 17.22 2.15
N PHE A 111 15.03 18.08 1.31
CA PHE A 111 15.13 19.53 1.46
C PHE A 111 14.51 20.01 2.77
N CYS A 112 13.31 19.55 3.11
CA CYS A 112 12.65 19.90 4.36
C CYS A 112 13.45 19.44 5.59
N ALA A 113 14.04 18.24 5.54
CA ALA A 113 14.88 17.73 6.60
C ALA A 113 16.14 18.60 6.81
N GLN A 114 16.76 19.07 5.74
CA GLN A 114 17.91 19.99 5.82
C GLN A 114 17.54 21.32 6.45
N LEU A 115 16.36 21.87 6.17
CA LEU A 115 15.87 23.10 6.79
C LEU A 115 15.62 22.92 8.29
N GLY A 116 15.14 21.75 8.71
CA GLY A 116 14.85 21.44 10.12
C GLY A 116 16.06 21.13 10.97
N SER A 117 17.24 20.91 10.39
CA SER A 117 18.46 20.53 11.11
C SER A 117 19.36 21.70 11.54
N LYS A 118 18.86 22.93 11.45
CA LYS A 118 19.59 24.12 11.90
C LYS A 118 19.36 24.41 13.37
#